data_b9250207ae9e80bc12fd084928bc728b
#
_entry.id   b9250207ae9e80bc12fd084928bc728b
#
_cell.length_a   1.000
_cell.length_b   1.000
_cell.length_c   1.000
_cell.angle_alpha   90.00
_cell.angle_beta   90.00
_cell.angle_gamma   90.00
#
_symmetry.space_group_name_H-M   'P 1'
#
loop_
_entity.id
_entity.type
_entity.pdbx_description
1 polymer ?
#
loop_
_entity_poly.entity_id
_entity_poly.type
_entity_poly.pdbx_seq_one_letter_code
_entity_poly.pdbx_strand_id
1 'polypeptide(L)'
;RFQGLHRKIKATKVFLCSRIFEVYMSAQLRPYKAFFPQIGLRVMIDASSVVIGDVRIADDVSVWPLVAIRGDVNYVSIGQRSNIQDGSVLHVTHKSSYKPEGNPLIIGEDVTVGHKVMLHGCTIGNRVLVGMGSILLDGVVVGDDVMIGAGSLVPQNKQLESGYLYFGNPVKQIRPLTEAEREGLKYSANNYVKWKNEYLDQDNQIQP
;
A
#
# COMPACT_ATOMS: atom_id res chain seq x y z
N ARG A 1 40.99 -35.74 -20.86
CA ARG A 1 39.73 -36.48 -20.56
C ARG A 1 39.24 -36.02 -19.21
N PHE A 2 38.27 -35.09 -19.20
CA PHE A 2 37.46 -34.82 -18.04
C PHE A 2 35.99 -34.95 -18.46
N GLN A 3 35.35 -36.01 -17.97
CA GLN A 3 33.92 -36.23 -18.16
C GLN A 3 33.14 -35.53 -17.05
N GLY A 4 32.05 -34.93 -17.47
CA GLY A 4 31.18 -34.10 -16.64
C GLY A 4 30.38 -34.85 -15.60
N LEU A 5 29.99 -34.08 -14.59
CA LEU A 5 28.99 -34.49 -13.58
C LEU A 5 27.81 -33.48 -13.65
N HIS A 6 26.84 -33.84 -14.49
CA HIS A 6 25.51 -33.16 -14.43
C HIS A 6 24.73 -33.70 -13.27
N ARG A 7 24.62 -32.94 -12.17
CA ARG A 7 23.64 -33.22 -11.13
C ARG A 7 22.27 -32.69 -11.58
N LYS A 8 21.39 -33.62 -11.93
CA LYS A 8 19.95 -33.38 -12.11
C LYS A 8 19.33 -33.08 -10.74
N ILE A 9 18.88 -31.85 -10.55
CA ILE A 9 18.01 -31.49 -9.44
C ILE A 9 16.61 -32.00 -9.81
N LYS A 10 16.12 -33.03 -9.10
CA LYS A 10 14.75 -33.52 -9.21
C LYS A 10 13.82 -32.48 -8.56
N ALA A 11 13.00 -31.83 -9.37
CA ALA A 11 11.88 -31.04 -8.89
C ALA A 11 10.85 -31.98 -8.24
N THR A 12 10.69 -31.88 -6.94
CA THR A 12 9.60 -32.56 -6.21
C THR A 12 8.31 -31.82 -6.48
N LYS A 13 7.43 -32.40 -7.31
CA LYS A 13 6.06 -31.91 -7.49
C LYS A 13 5.30 -32.14 -6.18
N VAL A 14 5.02 -31.07 -5.46
CA VAL A 14 3.99 -31.07 -4.43
C VAL A 14 2.68 -30.66 -5.12
N PHE A 15 1.80 -31.64 -5.31
CA PHE A 15 0.41 -31.42 -5.69
C PHE A 15 -0.32 -30.79 -4.50
N LEU A 16 -0.61 -29.48 -4.55
CA LEU A 16 -1.64 -28.86 -3.71
C LEU A 16 -2.62 -28.12 -4.60
N CYS A 17 -3.84 -28.52 -4.45
CA CYS A 17 -5.14 -28.02 -4.92
C CYS A 17 -5.15 -26.74 -5.76
N SER A 18 -5.66 -26.91 -6.98
CA SER A 18 -5.94 -25.97 -8.04
C SER A 18 -6.71 -24.73 -7.60
N ARG A 19 -6.09 -23.62 -7.67
CA ARG A 19 -6.41 -22.21 -8.02
C ARG A 19 -5.40 -21.26 -7.40
N ILE A 20 -4.14 -21.46 -7.75
CA ILE A 20 -3.14 -20.42 -7.56
C ILE A 20 -3.33 -19.50 -8.76
N PHE A 21 -3.99 -18.38 -8.55
CA PHE A 21 -3.83 -17.24 -9.45
C PHE A 21 -2.35 -16.91 -9.45
N GLU A 22 -1.72 -16.97 -10.62
CA GLU A 22 -0.36 -16.51 -10.81
C GLU A 22 -0.32 -15.02 -10.40
N VAL A 23 0.17 -14.78 -9.20
CA VAL A 23 0.66 -13.46 -8.84
C VAL A 23 1.84 -13.24 -9.76
N TYR A 24 1.74 -12.29 -10.67
CA TYR A 24 2.89 -11.84 -11.46
C TYR A 24 3.97 -11.38 -10.48
N MET A 25 4.84 -12.32 -10.14
CA MET A 25 6.06 -12.04 -9.38
C MET A 25 7.07 -11.41 -10.34
N SER A 26 6.84 -10.14 -10.68
CA SER A 26 7.87 -9.32 -11.27
C SER A 26 9.01 -9.16 -10.27
N ALA A 27 10.22 -8.86 -10.73
CA ALA A 27 11.44 -8.71 -9.91
C ALA A 27 11.37 -7.62 -8.81
N GLN A 28 10.19 -7.07 -8.54
CA GLN A 28 9.93 -5.98 -7.60
C GLN A 28 9.51 -6.42 -6.19
N LEU A 29 9.04 -7.66 -6.01
CA LEU A 29 8.80 -8.18 -4.66
C LEU A 29 10.12 -8.70 -4.10
N ARG A 30 10.63 -8.07 -3.05
CA ARG A 30 11.96 -8.36 -2.51
C ARG A 30 11.88 -8.78 -1.04
N PRO A 31 12.55 -9.85 -0.64
CA PRO A 31 12.70 -10.16 0.77
C PRO A 31 13.62 -9.15 1.46
N TYR A 32 13.38 -8.96 2.75
CA TYR A 32 14.35 -8.37 3.66
C TYR A 32 14.48 -9.27 4.89
N LYS A 33 15.69 -9.77 5.14
CA LYS A 33 15.96 -10.82 6.16
C LYS A 33 15.02 -12.02 5.94
N ALA A 34 14.23 -12.39 6.97
CA ALA A 34 13.29 -13.52 6.91
C ALA A 34 11.88 -13.13 6.39
N PHE A 35 11.66 -11.86 6.06
CA PHE A 35 10.34 -11.36 5.67
C PHE A 35 10.25 -11.21 4.15
N PHE A 36 9.14 -11.71 3.59
CA PHE A 36 8.77 -11.55 2.20
C PHE A 36 7.35 -10.95 2.12
N PRO A 37 7.07 -10.05 1.17
CA PRO A 37 5.73 -9.46 1.04
C PRO A 37 4.63 -10.50 0.92
N GLN A 38 3.56 -10.33 1.69
CA GLN A 38 2.36 -11.16 1.66
C GLN A 38 1.29 -10.43 0.84
N ILE A 39 0.84 -11.05 -0.23
CA ILE A 39 -0.05 -10.45 -1.22
C ILE A 39 -1.37 -11.20 -1.24
N GLY A 40 -2.47 -10.48 -1.08
CA GLY A 40 -3.83 -10.98 -1.14
C GLY A 40 -4.29 -11.34 -2.55
N LEU A 41 -5.58 -11.61 -2.68
CA LEU A 41 -6.19 -11.97 -3.97
C LEU A 41 -6.47 -10.71 -4.82
N ARG A 42 -6.35 -10.85 -6.15
CA ARG A 42 -6.66 -9.80 -7.13
C ARG A 42 -5.93 -8.47 -6.89
N VAL A 43 -4.75 -8.54 -6.30
CA VAL A 43 -3.88 -7.37 -6.12
C VAL A 43 -3.18 -7.05 -7.43
N MET A 44 -3.18 -5.77 -7.82
CA MET A 44 -2.38 -5.25 -8.92
C MET A 44 -1.14 -4.55 -8.35
N ILE A 45 0.04 -4.91 -8.82
CA ILE A 45 1.29 -4.19 -8.52
C ILE A 45 1.97 -3.90 -9.85
N ASP A 46 2.06 -2.60 -10.18
CA ASP A 46 2.71 -2.17 -11.42
C ASP A 46 4.18 -2.62 -11.46
N ALA A 47 4.63 -3.04 -12.65
CA ALA A 47 5.97 -3.57 -12.87
C ALA A 47 7.12 -2.59 -12.51
N SER A 48 6.87 -1.28 -12.51
CA SER A 48 7.83 -0.25 -12.11
C SER A 48 7.90 0.00 -10.60
N SER A 49 6.99 -0.60 -9.83
CA SER A 49 6.92 -0.42 -8.37
C SER A 49 7.75 -1.44 -7.61
N VAL A 50 8.13 -1.14 -6.36
CA VAL A 50 8.92 -2.03 -5.53
C VAL A 50 8.30 -2.21 -4.16
N VAL A 51 8.21 -3.48 -3.70
CA VAL A 51 7.67 -3.87 -2.39
C VAL A 51 8.69 -4.74 -1.66
N ILE A 52 9.14 -4.31 -0.48
CA ILE A 52 10.29 -4.91 0.22
C ILE A 52 9.93 -5.26 1.66
N GLY A 53 10.24 -6.49 2.09
CA GLY A 53 10.25 -6.90 3.50
C GLY A 53 8.88 -7.29 4.07
N ASP A 54 8.59 -6.95 5.33
CA ASP A 54 7.33 -7.25 6.01
C ASP A 54 6.23 -6.30 5.56
N VAL A 55 5.67 -6.58 4.37
CA VAL A 55 4.55 -5.85 3.79
C VAL A 55 3.39 -6.81 3.59
N ARG A 56 2.22 -6.43 4.08
CA ARG A 56 0.97 -7.20 4.02
C ARG A 56 -0.05 -6.42 3.24
N ILE A 57 -0.40 -6.91 2.07
CA ILE A 57 -1.34 -6.28 1.13
C ILE A 57 -2.58 -7.16 1.06
N ALA A 58 -3.73 -6.62 1.47
CA ALA A 58 -5.00 -7.33 1.45
C ALA A 58 -5.60 -7.41 0.03
N ASP A 59 -6.76 -8.05 -0.09
CA ASP A 59 -7.45 -8.27 -1.36
C ASP A 59 -7.82 -6.96 -2.06
N ASP A 60 -7.83 -7.01 -3.40
CA ASP A 60 -8.27 -5.92 -4.28
C ASP A 60 -7.50 -4.60 -4.13
N VAL A 61 -6.33 -4.60 -3.51
CA VAL A 61 -5.44 -3.43 -3.48
C VAL A 61 -4.80 -3.21 -4.84
N SER A 62 -4.55 -1.93 -5.18
CA SER A 62 -3.76 -1.56 -6.36
C SER A 62 -2.57 -0.68 -5.98
N VAL A 63 -1.40 -1.05 -6.50
CA VAL A 63 -0.13 -0.32 -6.37
C VAL A 63 0.28 0.14 -7.76
N TRP A 64 0.22 1.45 -7.97
CA TRP A 64 0.38 2.10 -9.27
C TRP A 64 1.84 2.41 -9.59
N PRO A 65 2.18 2.89 -10.79
CA PRO A 65 3.56 3.04 -11.23
C PRO A 65 4.48 3.81 -10.28
N LEU A 66 5.74 3.38 -10.19
CA LEU A 66 6.81 4.04 -9.45
C LEU A 66 6.58 4.16 -7.93
N VAL A 67 5.71 3.34 -7.35
CA VAL A 67 5.49 3.29 -5.90
C VAL A 67 6.60 2.50 -5.22
N ALA A 68 7.09 3.01 -4.07
CA ALA A 68 8.05 2.31 -3.21
C ALA A 68 7.43 2.00 -1.84
N ILE A 69 7.27 0.71 -1.51
CA ILE A 69 6.77 0.24 -0.22
C ILE A 69 7.89 -0.55 0.47
N ARG A 70 8.33 -0.12 1.64
CA ARG A 70 9.44 -0.74 2.34
C ARG A 70 9.14 -1.00 3.82
N GLY A 71 8.93 -2.28 4.16
CA GLY A 71 8.75 -2.80 5.52
C GLY A 71 10.00 -3.54 6.01
N ASP A 72 11.13 -2.85 6.10
CA ASP A 72 12.43 -3.45 6.44
C ASP A 72 12.77 -3.40 7.94
N VAL A 73 12.36 -2.37 8.64
CA VAL A 73 12.66 -2.16 10.07
C VAL A 73 11.41 -2.19 10.96
N ASN A 74 10.24 -2.26 10.36
CA ASN A 74 8.93 -2.49 10.95
C ASN A 74 8.00 -2.99 9.82
N TYR A 75 6.70 -3.21 10.07
CA TYR A 75 5.79 -3.71 9.05
C TYR A 75 4.94 -2.61 8.42
N VAL A 76 4.51 -2.87 7.18
CA VAL A 76 3.47 -2.13 6.46
C VAL A 76 2.27 -3.04 6.28
N SER A 77 1.06 -2.54 6.58
CA SER A 77 -0.20 -3.24 6.33
C SER A 77 -1.13 -2.35 5.52
N ILE A 78 -1.71 -2.89 4.44
CA ILE A 78 -2.64 -2.17 3.55
C ILE A 78 -3.93 -2.96 3.47
N GLY A 79 -5.02 -2.35 3.93
CA GLY A 79 -6.36 -2.91 3.94
C GLY A 79 -6.96 -3.04 2.55
N GLN A 80 -7.98 -3.89 2.45
CA GLN A 80 -8.61 -4.25 1.17
C GLN A 80 -9.16 -3.04 0.41
N ARG A 81 -9.16 -3.13 -0.93
CA ARG A 81 -9.69 -2.15 -1.88
C ARG A 81 -9.06 -0.76 -1.80
N SER A 82 -7.93 -0.64 -1.09
CA SER A 82 -7.14 0.58 -1.05
C SER A 82 -6.26 0.71 -2.29
N ASN A 83 -5.94 1.95 -2.68
CA ASN A 83 -5.08 2.22 -3.82
C ASN A 83 -3.94 3.15 -3.44
N ILE A 84 -2.74 2.83 -3.93
CA ILE A 84 -1.52 3.59 -3.71
C ILE A 84 -1.07 4.11 -5.06
N GLN A 85 -1.22 5.42 -5.29
CA GLN A 85 -1.03 6.01 -6.60
C GLN A 85 0.43 6.38 -6.87
N ASP A 86 0.69 6.67 -8.13
CA ASP A 86 1.99 6.80 -8.76
C ASP A 86 3.00 7.64 -7.96
N GLY A 87 4.21 7.11 -7.84
CA GLY A 87 5.34 7.79 -7.22
C GLY A 87 5.24 7.99 -5.71
N SER A 88 4.27 7.37 -5.04
CA SER A 88 4.13 7.43 -3.58
C SER A 88 5.19 6.61 -2.87
N VAL A 89 5.60 7.04 -1.67
CA VAL A 89 6.60 6.36 -0.85
C VAL A 89 6.01 6.02 0.52
N LEU A 90 6.08 4.74 0.88
CA LEU A 90 5.54 4.17 2.11
C LEU A 90 6.68 3.54 2.92
N HIS A 91 6.93 4.05 4.12
CA HIS A 91 7.99 3.57 4.99
C HIS A 91 7.59 3.58 6.47
N VAL A 92 8.47 3.08 7.31
CA VAL A 92 8.21 2.76 8.72
C VAL A 92 9.38 3.19 9.61
N THR A 93 9.16 3.33 10.93
CA THR A 93 10.22 3.62 11.91
C THR A 93 10.53 2.39 12.75
N HIS A 94 11.81 2.11 12.93
CA HIS A 94 12.33 0.99 13.69
C HIS A 94 12.01 1.09 15.19
N LYS A 95 12.05 -0.06 15.86
CA LYS A 95 12.02 -0.16 17.33
C LYS A 95 13.32 0.37 17.91
N SER A 96 13.21 1.19 18.94
CA SER A 96 14.38 1.81 19.61
C SER A 96 14.12 2.01 21.10
N SER A 97 15.16 2.41 21.85
CA SER A 97 14.99 2.79 23.27
C SER A 97 14.07 3.99 23.47
N TYR A 98 13.97 4.88 22.48
CA TYR A 98 13.07 6.06 22.52
C TYR A 98 11.63 5.69 22.12
N LYS A 99 11.46 4.66 21.31
CA LYS A 99 10.15 4.16 20.87
C LYS A 99 10.21 2.63 20.75
N PRO A 100 9.87 1.89 21.82
CA PRO A 100 10.04 0.44 21.87
C PRO A 100 9.32 -0.32 20.77
N GLU A 101 8.14 0.15 20.34
CA GLU A 101 7.38 -0.49 19.24
C GLU A 101 7.72 0.09 17.85
N GLY A 102 8.48 1.17 17.77
CA GLY A 102 8.68 1.93 16.55
C GLY A 102 7.36 2.54 16.05
N ASN A 103 7.28 2.84 14.75
CA ASN A 103 6.03 3.21 14.09
C ASN A 103 5.86 2.32 12.85
N PRO A 104 4.96 1.32 12.87
CA PRO A 104 4.51 0.66 11.67
C PRO A 104 3.69 1.62 10.80
N LEU A 105 3.48 1.27 9.54
CA LEU A 105 2.53 1.94 8.67
C LEU A 105 1.30 1.04 8.51
N ILE A 106 0.15 1.56 8.91
CA ILE A 106 -1.13 0.84 8.84
C ILE A 106 -2.10 1.68 8.00
N ILE A 107 -2.61 1.12 6.93
CA ILE A 107 -3.61 1.72 6.05
C ILE A 107 -4.86 0.85 6.10
N GLY A 108 -6.00 1.45 6.40
CA GLY A 108 -7.30 0.79 6.47
C GLY A 108 -7.84 0.38 5.10
N GLU A 109 -9.14 0.12 5.07
CA GLU A 109 -9.87 -0.31 3.88
C GLU A 109 -10.43 0.89 3.10
N ASP A 110 -10.59 0.76 1.79
CA ASP A 110 -11.15 1.80 0.92
C ASP A 110 -10.37 3.13 0.97
N VAL A 111 -9.07 3.07 1.20
CA VAL A 111 -8.22 4.27 1.26
C VAL A 111 -7.70 4.61 -0.13
N THR A 112 -7.83 5.89 -0.50
CA THR A 112 -7.20 6.45 -1.70
C THR A 112 -5.97 7.25 -1.29
N VAL A 113 -4.78 6.74 -1.58
CA VAL A 113 -3.50 7.46 -1.44
C VAL A 113 -3.15 8.07 -2.78
N GLY A 114 -3.28 9.39 -2.88
CA GLY A 114 -3.04 10.14 -4.13
C GLY A 114 -1.58 10.10 -4.59
N HIS A 115 -1.35 10.57 -5.82
CA HIS A 115 -0.02 10.56 -6.45
C HIS A 115 1.02 11.30 -5.61
N LYS A 116 2.25 10.77 -5.55
CA LYS A 116 3.41 11.37 -4.86
C LYS A 116 3.18 11.68 -3.38
N VAL A 117 2.35 10.89 -2.71
CA VAL A 117 2.16 10.99 -1.26
C VAL A 117 3.34 10.31 -0.55
N MET A 118 3.77 10.89 0.58
CA MET A 118 4.71 10.25 1.50
C MET A 118 4.00 9.87 2.79
N LEU A 119 4.01 8.57 3.12
CA LEU A 119 3.51 8.04 4.37
C LEU A 119 4.67 7.43 5.15
N HIS A 120 4.89 7.91 6.36
CA HIS A 120 5.97 7.41 7.21
C HIS A 120 5.46 7.11 8.61
N GLY A 121 5.43 5.82 8.99
CA GLY A 121 5.13 5.38 10.34
C GLY A 121 3.82 5.90 10.93
N CYS A 122 2.74 5.91 10.15
CA CYS A 122 1.43 6.45 10.52
C CYS A 122 0.32 5.39 10.44
N THR A 123 -0.81 5.69 11.05
CA THR A 123 -2.03 4.87 10.98
C THR A 123 -3.13 5.66 10.28
N ILE A 124 -3.73 5.08 9.26
CA ILE A 124 -4.82 5.66 8.47
C ILE A 124 -6.04 4.74 8.60
N GLY A 125 -7.17 5.29 9.02
CA GLY A 125 -8.45 4.60 9.13
C GLY A 125 -9.04 4.23 7.77
N ASN A 126 -10.33 3.90 7.76
CA ASN A 126 -11.02 3.45 6.57
C ASN A 126 -11.65 4.63 5.79
N ARG A 127 -11.84 4.47 4.47
CA ARG A 127 -12.49 5.48 3.63
C ARG A 127 -11.85 6.86 3.77
N VAL A 128 -10.52 6.88 3.63
CA VAL A 128 -9.72 8.11 3.71
C VAL A 128 -9.20 8.46 2.33
N LEU A 129 -9.26 9.74 1.98
CA LEU A 129 -8.54 10.31 0.83
C LEU A 129 -7.34 11.09 1.34
N VAL A 130 -6.15 10.65 0.98
CA VAL A 130 -4.91 11.40 1.15
C VAL A 130 -4.60 12.11 -0.16
N GLY A 131 -4.78 13.42 -0.22
CA GLY A 131 -4.59 14.23 -1.43
C GLY A 131 -3.15 14.20 -1.94
N MET A 132 -2.99 14.34 -3.25
CA MET A 132 -1.72 14.28 -3.98
C MET A 132 -0.62 15.13 -3.31
N GLY A 133 0.60 14.59 -3.24
CA GLY A 133 1.77 15.29 -2.70
C GLY A 133 1.74 15.59 -1.21
N SER A 134 0.79 15.02 -0.45
CA SER A 134 0.73 15.17 1.00
C SER A 134 1.81 14.35 1.70
N ILE A 135 2.22 14.80 2.89
CA ILE A 135 3.23 14.15 3.74
C ILE A 135 2.61 13.89 5.11
N LEU A 136 2.58 12.63 5.53
CA LEU A 136 2.14 12.20 6.85
C LEU A 136 3.34 11.60 7.60
N LEU A 137 3.66 12.17 8.77
CA LEU A 137 4.84 11.81 9.55
C LEU A 137 4.54 10.79 10.65
N ASP A 138 5.58 10.36 11.34
CA ASP A 138 5.55 9.34 12.39
C ASP A 138 4.49 9.59 13.47
N GLY A 139 3.77 8.52 13.82
CA GLY A 139 2.80 8.54 14.89
C GLY A 139 1.52 9.33 14.58
N VAL A 140 1.35 9.80 13.34
CA VAL A 140 0.05 10.36 12.90
C VAL A 140 -1.00 9.26 12.95
N VAL A 141 -2.18 9.61 13.45
CA VAL A 141 -3.37 8.75 13.39
C VAL A 141 -4.49 9.53 12.70
N VAL A 142 -5.00 8.98 11.62
CA VAL A 142 -6.13 9.50 10.85
C VAL A 142 -7.34 8.62 11.11
N GLY A 143 -8.45 9.20 11.55
CA GLY A 143 -9.70 8.50 11.75
C GLY A 143 -10.37 8.08 10.44
N ASP A 144 -11.51 7.43 10.54
CA ASP A 144 -12.32 7.03 9.38
C ASP A 144 -13.00 8.24 8.72
N ASP A 145 -13.33 8.10 7.42
CA ASP A 145 -14.07 9.11 6.66
C ASP A 145 -13.39 10.50 6.72
N VAL A 146 -12.09 10.55 6.46
CA VAL A 146 -11.28 11.77 6.43
C VAL A 146 -10.84 12.11 5.03
N MET A 147 -10.85 13.39 4.69
CA MET A 147 -10.25 13.91 3.47
C MET A 147 -9.09 14.85 3.84
N ILE A 148 -7.91 14.57 3.32
CA ILE A 148 -6.71 15.41 3.44
C ILE A 148 -6.48 16.06 2.07
N GLY A 149 -6.54 17.39 2.02
CA GLY A 149 -6.33 18.15 0.77
C GLY A 149 -4.89 18.02 0.26
N ALA A 150 -4.73 18.13 -1.06
CA ALA A 150 -3.44 17.97 -1.73
C ALA A 150 -2.34 18.90 -1.18
N GLY A 151 -1.09 18.43 -1.11
CA GLY A 151 0.06 19.19 -0.62
C GLY A 151 0.07 19.47 0.88
N SER A 152 -0.77 18.79 1.65
CA SER A 152 -0.81 18.96 3.10
C SER A 152 0.38 18.30 3.80
N LEU A 153 0.85 18.94 4.89
CA LEU A 153 1.81 18.34 5.82
C LEU A 153 1.12 18.04 7.15
N VAL A 154 1.09 16.75 7.53
CA VAL A 154 0.61 16.30 8.83
C VAL A 154 1.80 16.03 9.74
N PRO A 155 2.05 16.88 10.75
CA PRO A 155 3.20 16.75 11.66
C PRO A 155 3.13 15.49 12.52
N GLN A 156 4.26 15.07 13.06
CA GLN A 156 4.38 13.91 13.94
C GLN A 156 3.36 13.92 15.09
N ASN A 157 2.83 12.72 15.40
CA ASN A 157 1.89 12.46 16.49
C ASN A 157 0.55 13.22 16.40
N LYS A 158 0.24 13.84 15.26
CA LYS A 158 -1.03 14.51 15.04
C LYS A 158 -2.17 13.49 14.95
N GLN A 159 -3.27 13.81 15.65
CA GLN A 159 -4.52 13.06 15.54
C GLN A 159 -5.49 13.83 14.64
N LEU A 160 -6.04 13.17 13.63
CA LEU A 160 -7.07 13.70 12.74
C LEU A 160 -8.38 12.97 13.03
N GLU A 161 -9.37 13.71 13.52
CA GLU A 161 -10.68 13.18 13.88
C GLU A 161 -11.47 12.73 12.64
N SER A 162 -12.29 11.70 12.80
CA SER A 162 -13.15 11.17 11.75
C SER A 162 -14.16 12.19 11.24
N GLY A 163 -14.44 12.14 9.94
CA GLY A 163 -15.54 12.90 9.35
C GLY A 163 -15.19 14.34 8.95
N TYR A 164 -13.93 14.70 8.89
CA TYR A 164 -13.51 16.08 8.59
C TYR A 164 -12.63 16.19 7.34
N LEU A 165 -12.69 17.39 6.73
CA LEU A 165 -11.69 17.87 5.77
C LEU A 165 -10.54 18.54 6.53
N TYR A 166 -9.32 18.11 6.21
CA TYR A 166 -8.08 18.71 6.67
C TYR A 166 -7.29 19.27 5.50
N PHE A 167 -6.63 20.41 5.67
CA PHE A 167 -5.82 21.02 4.62
C PHE A 167 -4.73 21.95 5.18
N GLY A 168 -3.59 22.03 4.50
CA GLY A 168 -2.53 23.01 4.74
C GLY A 168 -1.18 22.44 5.16
N ASN A 169 -0.21 23.33 5.28
CA ASN A 169 1.15 23.04 5.73
C ASN A 169 1.56 24.05 6.84
N PRO A 170 1.53 23.66 8.14
CA PRO A 170 1.00 22.40 8.67
C PRO A 170 -0.53 22.30 8.52
N VAL A 171 -1.04 21.06 8.54
CA VAL A 171 -2.47 20.75 8.37
C VAL A 171 -3.34 21.37 9.46
N LYS A 172 -4.51 21.88 9.05
CA LYS A 172 -5.58 22.36 9.95
C LYS A 172 -6.87 21.62 9.63
N GLN A 173 -7.71 21.44 10.64
CA GLN A 173 -9.09 20.99 10.48
C GLN A 173 -9.90 22.13 9.89
N ILE A 174 -10.58 21.90 8.78
CA ILE A 174 -11.28 22.96 8.02
C ILE A 174 -12.78 22.94 8.34
N ARG A 175 -13.43 21.80 8.15
CA ARG A 175 -14.87 21.61 8.37
C ARG A 175 -15.25 20.14 8.35
N PRO A 176 -16.44 19.77 8.85
CA PRO A 176 -16.98 18.44 8.60
C PRO A 176 -17.15 18.16 7.10
N LEU A 177 -17.03 16.90 6.72
CA LEU A 177 -17.35 16.44 5.37
C LEU A 177 -18.85 16.52 5.13
N THR A 178 -19.24 16.92 3.93
CA THR A 178 -20.61 16.77 3.43
C THR A 178 -20.90 15.30 3.12
N GLU A 179 -22.19 14.95 3.02
CA GLU A 179 -22.58 13.58 2.61
C GLU A 179 -22.06 13.24 1.21
N ALA A 180 -22.12 14.17 0.28
CA ALA A 180 -21.58 13.98 -1.07
C ALA A 180 -20.06 13.69 -1.06
N GLU A 181 -19.30 14.31 -0.17
CA GLU A 181 -17.87 14.02 -0.02
C GLU A 181 -17.63 12.63 0.58
N ARG A 182 -18.41 12.20 1.58
CA ARG A 182 -18.33 10.85 2.13
C ARG A 182 -18.64 9.78 1.07
N GLU A 183 -19.68 9.98 0.27
CA GLU A 183 -19.97 9.10 -0.86
C GLU A 183 -18.85 9.13 -1.93
N GLY A 184 -18.24 10.31 -2.12
CA GLY A 184 -17.07 10.49 -3.00
C GLY A 184 -15.86 9.66 -2.58
N LEU A 185 -15.62 9.45 -1.27
CA LEU A 185 -14.55 8.57 -0.78
C LEU A 185 -14.77 7.11 -1.22
N LYS A 186 -15.97 6.59 -1.03
CA LYS A 186 -16.36 5.24 -1.47
C LYS A 186 -16.29 5.09 -2.99
N TYR A 187 -16.79 6.09 -3.70
CA TYR A 187 -16.77 6.12 -5.16
C TYR A 187 -15.33 6.06 -5.69
N SER A 188 -14.40 6.81 -5.09
CA SER A 188 -12.98 6.79 -5.46
C SER A 188 -12.38 5.39 -5.34
N ALA A 189 -12.53 4.74 -4.17
CA ALA A 189 -12.01 3.40 -3.93
C ALA A 189 -12.59 2.38 -4.93
N ASN A 190 -13.91 2.40 -5.16
CA ASN A 190 -14.58 1.51 -6.10
C ASN A 190 -14.08 1.68 -7.55
N ASN A 191 -13.82 2.93 -7.99
CA ASN A 191 -13.27 3.18 -9.32
C ASN A 191 -11.87 2.58 -9.47
N TYR A 192 -11.00 2.73 -8.47
CA TYR A 192 -9.67 2.15 -8.51
C TYR A 192 -9.69 0.61 -8.51
N VAL A 193 -10.64 -0.01 -7.82
CA VAL A 193 -10.87 -1.46 -7.94
C VAL A 193 -11.31 -1.84 -9.36
N LYS A 194 -12.22 -1.07 -9.96
CA LYS A 194 -12.64 -1.30 -11.34
C LYS A 194 -11.46 -1.18 -12.31
N TRP A 195 -10.74 -0.07 -12.29
CA TRP A 195 -9.62 0.17 -13.20
C TRP A 195 -8.50 -0.85 -13.06
N LYS A 196 -8.10 -1.21 -11.84
CA LYS A 196 -7.10 -2.27 -11.66
C LYS A 196 -7.53 -3.61 -12.25
N ASN A 197 -8.84 -3.94 -12.20
CA ASN A 197 -9.34 -5.16 -12.82
C ASN A 197 -9.20 -5.09 -14.34
N GLU A 198 -9.47 -3.93 -14.95
CA GLU A 198 -9.25 -3.71 -16.38
C GLU A 198 -7.76 -3.92 -16.76
N TYR A 199 -6.81 -3.45 -15.94
CA TYR A 199 -5.37 -3.72 -16.14
C TYR A 199 -5.04 -5.20 -16.03
N LEU A 200 -5.52 -5.89 -14.99
CA LEU A 200 -5.28 -7.33 -14.80
C LEU A 200 -5.88 -8.17 -15.94
N ASP A 201 -7.03 -7.77 -16.48
CA ASP A 201 -7.66 -8.44 -17.62
C ASP A 201 -6.88 -8.23 -18.93
N GLN A 202 -6.29 -7.04 -19.13
CA GLN A 202 -5.43 -6.75 -20.28
C GLN A 202 -4.12 -7.56 -20.23
N ASP A 203 -3.48 -7.66 -19.08
CA ASP A 203 -2.25 -8.46 -18.91
C ASP A 203 -2.50 -9.93 -19.21
N ASN A 204 -3.66 -10.47 -18.84
CA ASN A 204 -4.06 -11.85 -19.18
C ASN A 204 -4.31 -12.06 -20.69
N GLN A 205 -4.59 -11.02 -21.46
CA GLN A 205 -4.83 -11.10 -22.91
C GLN A 205 -3.56 -10.94 -23.76
N ILE A 206 -2.49 -10.35 -23.19
CA ILE A 206 -1.25 -10.05 -23.91
C ILE A 206 -0.22 -11.19 -23.79
N GLN A 207 -0.51 -12.26 -23.05
CA GLN A 207 0.38 -13.42 -22.98
C GLN A 207 0.42 -14.18 -24.31
N PRO A 208 1.63 -14.37 -24.92
CA PRO A 208 1.78 -15.09 -26.16
C PRO A 208 1.56 -16.60 -26.03
#